data_b589f5e706fd21077a8f3eae958a8bb2
#
_entry.id   b589f5e706fd21077a8f3eae958a8bb2
#
_cell.length_a   1.000
_cell.length_b   1.000
_cell.length_c   1.000
_cell.angle_alpha   90.00
_cell.angle_beta   90.00
_cell.angle_gamma   90.00
#
_symmetry.space_group_name_H-M   'P 1'
#
loop_
_entity.id
_entity.type
_entity.pdbx_description
1 polymer ?
#
loop_
_entity_poly.entity_id
_entity_poly.type
_entity_poly.pdbx_seq_one_letter_code
_entity_poly.pdbx_strand_id
1 'polypeptide(L)'
;MVVSMSARHTYLCIKVIHFRMTSAAVADFDWALVRSFLAVLDAGSVSAAAKRSGARQPTLSRHVAELEAQLGVPLFERTGRGVVPTGAALAIVDAARRMEDAALALGRGLASARSLTRGVVRVTTSQVAATWLLPEVLARLQGEHPEIEIELVASNELTNVLRREADIAVRMVRPVQQSLIARKLGEIEIVAAAHKAYLAGAPPLREPGDLAAHRLIGFDRDDSIIRGAARMGLVLSRGDFALRTDDQVAYGRLVAEGAGVGFVARYNVRHWPGVVAVLPALAVGALPCWLAVHREIRSNPLVRTVYDFLAREIAPAIRA
;
A
#
# COMPACT_ATOMS: atom_id res chain seq x y z
N MET A 1 -52.26 -31.07 -35.20
CA MET A 1 -52.16 -31.97 -34.04
C MET A 1 -51.05 -31.38 -33.17
N VAL A 2 -51.46 -30.70 -32.12
CA VAL A 2 -50.66 -29.88 -31.23
C VAL A 2 -50.15 -30.74 -30.09
N VAL A 3 -48.87 -30.72 -29.79
CA VAL A 3 -48.36 -31.18 -28.49
C VAL A 3 -47.51 -30.09 -27.90
N SER A 4 -48.08 -29.46 -26.88
CA SER A 4 -47.47 -28.48 -25.96
C SER A 4 -46.56 -29.20 -24.99
N MET A 5 -45.31 -28.76 -24.85
CA MET A 5 -44.43 -29.14 -23.74
C MET A 5 -44.10 -27.92 -22.90
N SER A 6 -44.70 -27.87 -21.72
CA SER A 6 -44.52 -26.89 -20.66
C SER A 6 -43.18 -27.10 -19.96
N ALA A 7 -42.30 -26.12 -20.04
CA ALA A 7 -41.08 -26.04 -19.23
C ALA A 7 -41.37 -25.31 -17.93
N ARG A 8 -41.40 -26.03 -16.81
CA ARG A 8 -41.48 -25.43 -15.45
C ARG A 8 -40.14 -24.89 -15.06
N HIS A 9 -40.05 -23.57 -15.01
CA HIS A 9 -38.93 -22.84 -14.38
C HIS A 9 -39.11 -22.86 -12.86
N THR A 10 -38.26 -23.60 -12.18
CA THR A 10 -38.14 -23.54 -10.72
C THR A 10 -37.36 -22.28 -10.35
N TYR A 11 -38.06 -21.23 -9.98
CA TYR A 11 -37.45 -20.04 -9.39
C TYR A 11 -37.01 -20.36 -7.96
N LEU A 12 -35.69 -20.44 -7.75
CA LEU A 12 -35.11 -20.51 -6.42
C LEU A 12 -35.23 -19.10 -5.79
N CYS A 13 -36.16 -18.96 -4.87
CA CYS A 13 -36.42 -17.72 -4.15
C CYS A 13 -35.31 -17.47 -3.15
N ILE A 14 -34.27 -16.72 -3.55
CA ILE A 14 -33.27 -16.20 -2.61
C ILE A 14 -33.95 -15.13 -1.78
N LYS A 15 -34.34 -15.46 -0.55
CA LYS A 15 -34.74 -14.50 0.47
C LYS A 15 -33.55 -13.57 0.76
N VAL A 16 -33.50 -12.42 0.10
CA VAL A 16 -32.66 -11.30 0.52
C VAL A 16 -33.24 -10.77 1.82
N ILE A 17 -32.64 -11.14 2.94
CA ILE A 17 -32.95 -10.55 4.23
C ILE A 17 -32.43 -9.12 4.19
N HIS A 18 -33.31 -8.17 3.92
CA HIS A 18 -33.04 -6.74 4.11
C HIS A 18 -32.99 -6.47 5.60
N PHE A 19 -31.80 -6.53 6.18
CA PHE A 19 -31.54 -6.07 7.54
C PHE A 19 -31.54 -4.53 7.49
N ARG A 20 -32.66 -3.93 7.89
CA ARG A 20 -32.74 -2.46 8.12
C ARG A 20 -31.96 -2.15 9.38
N MET A 21 -30.66 -1.85 9.27
CA MET A 21 -29.94 -1.19 10.35
C MET A 21 -30.50 0.23 10.50
N THR A 22 -31.13 0.52 11.63
CA THR A 22 -31.48 1.89 11.99
C THR A 22 -30.20 2.67 12.25
N SER A 23 -30.07 3.84 11.65
CA SER A 23 -28.88 4.73 11.72
C SER A 23 -28.44 5.07 13.16
N ALA A 24 -29.30 4.91 14.15
CA ALA A 24 -29.01 5.17 15.56
C ALA A 24 -28.16 4.06 16.24
N ALA A 25 -28.22 2.81 15.79
CA ALA A 25 -27.48 1.69 16.38
C ALA A 25 -25.99 1.70 16.02
N VAL A 26 -25.58 2.45 14.98
CA VAL A 26 -24.20 2.51 14.49
C VAL A 26 -23.35 3.54 15.25
N ALA A 27 -23.95 4.43 16.02
CA ALA A 27 -23.25 5.56 16.64
C ALA A 27 -22.59 5.26 18.01
N ASP A 28 -22.85 4.11 18.62
CA ASP A 28 -22.49 3.86 20.00
C ASP A 28 -21.59 2.61 20.20
N PHE A 29 -20.61 2.43 19.29
CA PHE A 29 -19.63 1.36 19.46
C PHE A 29 -18.60 1.71 20.53
N ASP A 30 -18.50 0.87 21.57
CA ASP A 30 -17.36 0.94 22.48
C ASP A 30 -16.08 0.47 21.73
N TRP A 31 -15.11 1.37 21.64
CA TRP A 31 -13.80 1.09 21.06
C TRP A 31 -13.11 -0.15 21.67
N ALA A 32 -13.34 -0.44 22.95
CA ALA A 32 -12.76 -1.61 23.60
C ALA A 32 -13.25 -2.94 22.97
N LEU A 33 -14.50 -2.98 22.48
CA LEU A 33 -15.06 -4.15 21.79
C LEU A 33 -14.38 -4.36 20.43
N VAL A 34 -14.25 -3.28 19.64
CA VAL A 34 -13.59 -3.32 18.33
C VAL A 34 -12.12 -3.72 18.44
N ARG A 35 -11.41 -3.16 19.43
CA ARG A 35 -10.01 -3.54 19.71
C ARG A 35 -9.88 -5.02 20.09
N SER A 36 -10.81 -5.56 20.87
CA SER A 36 -10.82 -6.97 21.25
C SER A 36 -11.10 -7.88 20.05
N PHE A 37 -12.01 -7.48 19.16
CA PHE A 37 -12.25 -8.15 17.89
C PHE A 37 -10.98 -8.23 17.03
N LEU A 38 -10.29 -7.11 16.83
CA LEU A 38 -9.03 -7.07 16.06
C LEU A 38 -7.95 -7.95 16.68
N ALA A 39 -7.79 -7.91 18.01
CA ALA A 39 -6.83 -8.75 18.73
C ALA A 39 -7.08 -10.25 18.51
N VAL A 40 -8.35 -10.67 18.52
CA VAL A 40 -8.74 -12.08 18.29
C VAL A 40 -8.55 -12.47 16.83
N LEU A 41 -8.88 -11.59 15.91
CA LEU A 41 -8.68 -11.77 14.47
C LEU A 41 -7.19 -12.03 14.14
N ASP A 42 -6.29 -11.18 14.64
CA ASP A 42 -4.86 -11.28 14.41
C ASP A 42 -4.19 -12.48 15.08
N ALA A 43 -4.77 -12.96 16.17
CA ALA A 43 -4.22 -14.08 16.91
C ALA A 43 -4.79 -15.44 16.48
N GLY A 44 -5.90 -15.46 15.71
CA GLY A 44 -6.59 -16.68 15.28
C GLY A 44 -7.22 -17.49 16.45
N SER A 45 -7.07 -17.03 17.70
CA SER A 45 -7.75 -17.62 18.86
C SER A 45 -7.83 -16.62 20.02
N VAL A 46 -8.87 -16.75 20.83
CA VAL A 46 -9.07 -15.89 22.03
C VAL A 46 -7.94 -16.07 23.05
N SER A 47 -7.46 -17.31 23.22
CA SER A 47 -6.36 -17.62 24.16
C SER A 47 -5.03 -16.99 23.71
N ALA A 48 -4.71 -17.04 22.41
CA ALA A 48 -3.51 -16.41 21.85
C ALA A 48 -3.63 -14.87 21.92
N ALA A 49 -4.80 -14.31 21.65
CA ALA A 49 -5.08 -12.88 21.80
C ALA A 49 -4.86 -12.42 23.23
N ALA A 50 -5.35 -13.18 24.22
CA ALA A 50 -5.18 -12.88 25.64
C ALA A 50 -3.70 -12.82 26.05
N LYS A 51 -2.89 -13.80 25.61
CA LYS A 51 -1.44 -13.83 25.88
C LYS A 51 -0.72 -12.62 25.27
N ARG A 52 -1.10 -12.21 24.04
CA ARG A 52 -0.44 -11.10 23.32
C ARG A 52 -0.83 -9.72 23.86
N SER A 53 -2.08 -9.54 24.24
CA SER A 53 -2.62 -8.25 24.70
C SER A 53 -2.48 -8.02 26.21
N GLY A 54 -2.09 -9.03 27.00
CA GLY A 54 -2.10 -8.97 28.45
C GLY A 54 -3.51 -8.96 29.07
N ALA A 55 -4.56 -9.08 28.25
CA ALA A 55 -5.96 -9.11 28.72
C ALA A 55 -6.34 -10.52 29.19
N ARG A 56 -7.36 -10.60 30.04
CA ARG A 56 -7.91 -11.90 30.46
C ARG A 56 -8.80 -12.49 29.38
N GLN A 57 -8.64 -13.79 29.09
CA GLN A 57 -9.42 -14.50 28.07
C GLN A 57 -10.95 -14.32 28.22
N PRO A 58 -11.55 -14.40 29.42
CA PRO A 58 -13.00 -14.17 29.60
C PRO A 58 -13.43 -12.75 29.16
N THR A 59 -12.58 -11.75 29.38
CA THR A 59 -12.85 -10.36 28.96
C THR A 59 -12.91 -10.25 27.44
N LEU A 60 -11.93 -10.81 26.72
CA LEU A 60 -11.92 -10.80 25.27
C LEU A 60 -13.12 -11.57 24.68
N SER A 61 -13.45 -12.75 25.25
CA SER A 61 -14.63 -13.51 24.83
C SER A 61 -15.92 -12.72 25.00
N ARG A 62 -16.08 -12.04 26.15
CA ARG A 62 -17.26 -11.20 26.43
C ARG A 62 -17.34 -10.02 25.46
N HIS A 63 -16.24 -9.32 25.24
CA HIS A 63 -16.19 -8.17 24.31
C HIS A 63 -16.57 -8.58 22.88
N VAL A 64 -16.06 -9.71 22.40
CA VAL A 64 -16.42 -10.22 21.07
C VAL A 64 -17.91 -10.57 21.01
N ALA A 65 -18.44 -11.29 22.01
CA ALA A 65 -19.86 -11.64 22.05
C ALA A 65 -20.77 -10.40 22.13
N GLU A 66 -20.36 -9.38 22.87
CA GLU A 66 -21.07 -8.11 22.97
C GLU A 66 -21.08 -7.35 21.64
N LEU A 67 -19.94 -7.31 20.92
CA LEU A 67 -19.88 -6.72 19.60
C LEU A 67 -20.76 -7.48 18.59
N GLU A 68 -20.74 -8.81 18.61
CA GLU A 68 -21.61 -9.66 17.79
C GLU A 68 -23.10 -9.41 18.08
N ALA A 69 -23.46 -9.23 19.35
CA ALA A 69 -24.82 -8.92 19.77
C ALA A 69 -25.26 -7.52 19.29
N GLN A 70 -24.38 -6.51 19.35
CA GLN A 70 -24.66 -5.15 18.85
C GLN A 70 -24.82 -5.13 17.33
N LEU A 71 -24.00 -5.92 16.62
CA LEU A 71 -24.06 -6.03 15.16
C LEU A 71 -25.17 -6.97 14.67
N GLY A 72 -25.70 -7.84 15.52
CA GLY A 72 -26.71 -8.83 15.19
C GLY A 72 -26.21 -9.96 14.30
N VAL A 73 -24.87 -10.11 14.15
CA VAL A 73 -24.25 -11.15 13.31
C VAL A 73 -23.00 -11.71 13.99
N PRO A 74 -22.72 -13.01 13.83
CA PRO A 74 -21.48 -13.60 14.32
C PRO A 74 -20.28 -13.09 13.52
N LEU A 75 -19.20 -12.77 14.20
CA LEU A 75 -17.93 -12.35 13.57
C LEU A 75 -16.93 -13.50 13.50
N PHE A 76 -17.06 -14.51 14.36
CA PHE A 76 -16.19 -15.67 14.36
C PHE A 76 -16.96 -16.99 14.38
N GLU A 77 -16.43 -17.96 13.67
CA GLU A 77 -16.81 -19.38 13.78
C GLU A 77 -15.76 -20.11 14.62
N ARG A 78 -16.22 -20.92 15.57
CA ARG A 78 -15.35 -21.73 16.43
C ARG A 78 -14.92 -22.99 15.65
N THR A 79 -13.64 -23.29 15.68
CA THR A 79 -13.07 -24.51 15.13
C THR A 79 -12.29 -25.26 16.22
N GLY A 80 -11.94 -26.52 15.97
CA GLY A 80 -11.12 -27.29 16.91
C GLY A 80 -9.72 -26.73 17.16
N ARG A 81 -9.27 -25.76 16.33
CA ARG A 81 -7.93 -25.13 16.43
C ARG A 81 -7.96 -23.65 16.78
N GLY A 82 -9.12 -23.06 16.99
CA GLY A 82 -9.25 -21.62 17.28
C GLY A 82 -10.53 -21.02 16.72
N VAL A 83 -10.43 -19.83 16.14
CA VAL A 83 -11.54 -19.11 15.53
C VAL A 83 -11.20 -18.73 14.09
N VAL A 84 -12.20 -18.75 13.20
CA VAL A 84 -12.11 -18.32 11.80
C VAL A 84 -13.06 -17.13 11.60
N PRO A 85 -12.63 -16.03 10.96
CA PRO A 85 -13.49 -14.89 10.70
C PRO A 85 -14.60 -15.25 9.70
N THR A 86 -15.82 -14.77 9.97
CA THR A 86 -16.97 -14.88 9.06
C THR A 86 -16.87 -13.84 7.93
N GLY A 87 -17.74 -13.97 6.91
CA GLY A 87 -17.88 -12.93 5.88
C GLY A 87 -18.25 -11.56 6.46
N ALA A 88 -19.04 -11.52 7.55
CA ALA A 88 -19.36 -10.29 8.27
C ALA A 88 -18.13 -9.66 8.93
N ALA A 89 -17.25 -10.46 9.55
CA ALA A 89 -15.99 -9.99 10.11
C ALA A 89 -15.11 -9.38 9.04
N LEU A 90 -14.95 -10.05 7.89
CA LEU A 90 -14.15 -9.56 6.77
C LEU A 90 -14.70 -8.25 6.19
N ALA A 91 -16.01 -8.07 6.17
CA ALA A 91 -16.64 -6.83 5.69
C ALA A 91 -16.36 -5.61 6.57
N ILE A 92 -16.15 -5.79 7.89
CA ILE A 92 -15.91 -4.69 8.84
C ILE A 92 -14.44 -4.48 9.19
N VAL A 93 -13.55 -5.41 8.84
CA VAL A 93 -12.13 -5.40 9.22
C VAL A 93 -11.45 -4.09 8.86
N ASP A 94 -11.64 -3.59 7.64
CA ASP A 94 -11.02 -2.35 7.20
C ASP A 94 -11.51 -1.13 7.99
N ALA A 95 -12.81 -1.10 8.34
CA ALA A 95 -13.36 -0.04 9.18
C ALA A 95 -12.81 -0.11 10.62
N ALA A 96 -12.72 -1.31 11.18
CA ALA A 96 -12.16 -1.55 12.51
C ALA A 96 -10.67 -1.15 12.59
N ARG A 97 -9.88 -1.47 11.56
CA ARG A 97 -8.47 -1.04 11.46
C ARG A 97 -8.34 0.48 11.42
N ARG A 98 -9.21 1.16 10.68
CA ARG A 98 -9.21 2.63 10.68
C ARG A 98 -9.50 3.24 12.05
N MET A 99 -10.37 2.62 12.85
CA MET A 99 -10.61 3.04 14.23
C MET A 99 -9.36 2.86 15.11
N GLU A 100 -8.63 1.74 14.93
CA GLU A 100 -7.36 1.48 15.61
C GLU A 100 -6.31 2.53 15.27
N ASP A 101 -6.13 2.82 13.99
CA ASP A 101 -5.19 3.85 13.51
C ASP A 101 -5.55 5.25 14.04
N ALA A 102 -6.84 5.60 14.08
CA ALA A 102 -7.30 6.86 14.65
C ALA A 102 -7.03 6.94 16.16
N ALA A 103 -7.24 5.86 16.91
CA ALA A 103 -6.93 5.81 18.35
C ALA A 103 -5.43 5.94 18.62
N LEU A 104 -4.58 5.28 17.79
CA LEU A 104 -3.14 5.43 17.86
C LEU A 104 -2.69 6.86 17.50
N ALA A 105 -3.35 7.50 16.52
CA ALA A 105 -3.08 8.89 16.16
C ALA A 105 -3.40 9.87 17.29
N LEU A 106 -4.48 9.64 18.07
CA LEU A 106 -4.77 10.42 19.27
C LEU A 106 -3.65 10.28 20.30
N GLY A 107 -3.15 9.07 20.55
CA GLY A 107 -2.02 8.83 21.46
C GLY A 107 -0.76 9.58 21.03
N ARG A 108 -0.42 9.52 19.72
CA ARG A 108 0.73 10.24 19.14
C ARG A 108 0.55 11.77 19.26
N GLY A 109 -0.63 12.29 18.94
CA GLY A 109 -0.93 13.72 19.07
C GLY A 109 -0.75 14.26 20.47
N LEU A 110 -1.16 13.49 21.48
CA LEU A 110 -0.98 13.86 22.90
C LEU A 110 0.49 13.76 23.33
N ALA A 111 1.23 12.76 22.86
CA ALA A 111 2.66 12.62 23.13
C ALA A 111 3.46 13.77 22.51
N SER A 112 3.15 14.13 21.25
CA SER A 112 3.75 15.28 20.55
C SER A 112 3.41 16.63 21.20
N ALA A 113 2.23 16.77 21.79
CA ALA A 113 1.84 18.00 22.52
C ALA A 113 2.59 18.16 23.85
N ARG A 114 3.12 17.07 24.43
CA ARG A 114 3.87 17.07 25.70
C ARG A 114 5.38 17.22 25.51
N SER A 115 5.91 16.88 24.33
CA SER A 115 7.34 16.99 24.02
C SER A 115 7.52 17.60 22.62
N LEU A 116 7.97 18.85 22.56
CA LEU A 116 8.25 19.55 21.31
C LEU A 116 9.46 18.99 20.53
N THR A 117 10.20 18.05 21.15
CA THR A 117 11.50 17.56 20.65
C THR A 117 11.59 16.06 20.51
N ARG A 118 10.66 15.26 21.04
CA ARG A 118 10.67 13.78 20.93
C ARG A 118 9.30 13.25 20.55
N GLY A 119 9.27 12.24 19.66
CA GLY A 119 8.03 11.58 19.30
C GLY A 119 8.13 10.76 18.02
N VAL A 120 6.99 10.19 17.61
CA VAL A 120 6.86 9.34 16.43
C VAL A 120 6.27 10.16 15.29
N VAL A 121 6.88 10.07 14.10
CA VAL A 121 6.34 10.60 12.85
C VAL A 121 6.12 9.44 11.88
N ARG A 122 4.89 9.27 11.43
CA ARG A 122 4.50 8.20 10.51
C ARG A 122 4.59 8.68 9.07
N VAL A 123 5.47 8.05 8.28
CA VAL A 123 5.72 8.37 6.87
C VAL A 123 5.20 7.23 6.00
N THR A 124 4.34 7.54 5.03
CA THR A 124 3.86 6.54 4.07
C THR A 124 4.40 6.79 2.67
N THR A 125 4.69 5.71 1.95
CA THR A 125 5.16 5.78 0.56
C THR A 125 4.83 4.50 -0.21
N SER A 126 5.14 4.45 -1.52
CA SER A 126 5.03 3.21 -2.29
C SER A 126 6.08 2.18 -1.85
N GLN A 127 5.80 0.90 -2.08
CA GLN A 127 6.73 -0.19 -1.75
C GLN A 127 8.12 0.02 -2.38
N VAL A 128 8.18 0.44 -3.65
CA VAL A 128 9.46 0.72 -4.34
C VAL A 128 10.24 1.83 -3.66
N ALA A 129 9.58 2.94 -3.33
CA ALA A 129 10.27 4.06 -2.67
C ALA A 129 10.65 3.73 -1.22
N ALA A 130 9.85 2.92 -0.51
CA ALA A 130 10.20 2.42 0.82
C ALA A 130 11.43 1.50 0.79
N THR A 131 11.62 0.78 -0.32
CA THR A 131 12.73 -0.19 -0.46
C THR A 131 14.02 0.46 -0.98
N TRP A 132 13.93 1.39 -1.93
CA TRP A 132 15.09 1.83 -2.70
C TRP A 132 15.40 3.34 -2.61
N LEU A 133 14.43 4.17 -2.23
CA LEU A 133 14.61 5.63 -2.15
C LEU A 133 14.76 6.12 -0.71
N LEU A 134 13.82 5.75 0.16
CA LEU A 134 13.76 6.30 1.51
C LEU A 134 14.79 5.75 2.51
N PRO A 135 15.28 4.49 2.43
CA PRO A 135 16.18 3.98 3.46
C PRO A 135 17.42 4.85 3.68
N GLU A 136 18.08 5.29 2.62
CA GLU A 136 19.25 6.17 2.70
C GLU A 136 18.90 7.56 3.28
N VAL A 137 17.77 8.11 2.87
CA VAL A 137 17.26 9.41 3.37
C VAL A 137 16.91 9.32 4.84
N LEU A 138 16.22 8.25 5.26
CA LEU A 138 15.83 8.05 6.66
C LEU A 138 17.02 7.73 7.57
N ALA A 139 18.04 7.03 7.07
CA ALA A 139 19.27 6.80 7.82
C ALA A 139 19.98 8.13 8.14
N ARG A 140 20.01 9.08 7.18
CA ARG A 140 20.53 10.42 7.42
C ARG A 140 19.67 11.21 8.40
N LEU A 141 18.33 11.12 8.27
CA LEU A 141 17.42 11.76 9.22
C LEU A 141 17.69 11.28 10.65
N GLN A 142 17.85 9.98 10.87
CA GLN A 142 18.15 9.41 12.19
C GLN A 142 19.52 9.86 12.73
N GLY A 143 20.48 10.12 11.84
CA GLY A 143 21.79 10.70 12.24
C GLY A 143 21.67 12.15 12.70
N GLU A 144 20.82 12.97 12.06
CA GLU A 144 20.62 14.39 12.42
C GLU A 144 19.60 14.57 13.57
N HIS A 145 18.59 13.67 13.66
CA HIS A 145 17.46 13.75 14.59
C HIS A 145 17.19 12.41 15.29
N PRO A 146 18.13 11.93 16.13
CA PRO A 146 18.00 10.63 16.81
C PRO A 146 16.82 10.57 17.80
N GLU A 147 16.28 11.72 18.20
CA GLU A 147 15.13 11.83 19.09
C GLU A 147 13.78 11.60 18.39
N ILE A 148 13.75 11.57 17.05
CA ILE A 148 12.52 11.38 16.26
C ILE A 148 12.43 9.92 15.82
N GLU A 149 11.41 9.21 16.26
CA GLU A 149 11.08 7.88 15.75
C GLU A 149 10.31 7.97 14.44
N ILE A 150 10.69 7.17 13.44
CA ILE A 150 10.00 7.11 12.15
C ILE A 150 9.28 5.76 12.00
N GLU A 151 7.96 5.81 11.84
CA GLU A 151 7.17 4.67 11.38
C GLU A 151 7.03 4.73 9.86
N LEU A 152 7.75 3.89 9.14
CA LEU A 152 7.66 3.80 7.68
C LEU A 152 6.58 2.79 7.26
N VAL A 153 5.56 3.28 6.55
CA VAL A 153 4.46 2.48 6.00
C VAL A 153 4.59 2.36 4.49
N ALA A 154 4.93 1.17 4.01
CA ALA A 154 5.00 0.86 2.59
C ALA A 154 3.62 0.40 2.09
N SER A 155 2.97 1.23 1.23
CA SER A 155 1.67 0.91 0.65
C SER A 155 1.50 1.61 -0.69
N ASN A 156 1.04 0.86 -1.70
CA ASN A 156 0.69 1.40 -3.01
C ASN A 156 -0.74 2.00 -3.03
N GLU A 157 -1.50 1.85 -1.95
CA GLU A 157 -2.82 2.44 -1.83
C GLU A 157 -2.76 3.95 -1.58
N LEU A 158 -3.51 4.72 -2.38
CA LEU A 158 -3.57 6.17 -2.26
C LEU A 158 -4.43 6.65 -1.08
N THR A 159 -5.23 5.77 -0.50
CA THR A 159 -6.22 6.07 0.54
C THR A 159 -5.62 6.34 1.92
N ASN A 160 -4.40 5.89 2.19
CA ASN A 160 -3.81 5.91 3.53
C ASN A 160 -3.54 7.32 4.08
N VAL A 161 -3.27 8.31 3.23
CA VAL A 161 -3.07 9.71 3.66
C VAL A 161 -4.38 10.40 4.02
N LEU A 162 -5.47 10.02 3.32
CA LEU A 162 -6.80 10.59 3.52
C LEU A 162 -7.40 10.25 4.88
N ARG A 163 -7.02 9.10 5.43
CA ARG A 163 -7.60 8.53 6.64
C ARG A 163 -6.82 8.89 7.90
N ARG A 164 -5.87 9.83 7.82
CA ARG A 164 -4.93 10.16 8.92
C ARG A 164 -4.09 8.96 9.38
N GLU A 165 -3.92 7.97 8.50
CA GLU A 165 -3.10 6.79 8.77
C GLU A 165 -1.59 7.11 8.73
N ALA A 166 -1.22 8.31 8.23
CA ALA A 166 0.16 8.81 8.21
C ALA A 166 0.20 10.33 8.35
N ASP A 167 1.27 10.83 8.94
CA ASP A 167 1.52 12.26 9.10
C ASP A 167 2.04 12.88 7.80
N ILE A 168 2.95 12.17 7.12
CA ILE A 168 3.58 12.60 5.87
C ILE A 168 3.45 11.50 4.83
N ALA A 169 3.25 11.89 3.57
CA ALA A 169 3.24 10.95 2.45
C ALA A 169 4.19 11.37 1.34
N VAL A 170 4.94 10.40 0.81
CA VAL A 170 5.70 10.52 -0.44
C VAL A 170 4.97 9.72 -1.51
N ARG A 171 4.50 10.39 -2.58
CA ARG A 171 3.64 9.76 -3.61
C ARG A 171 4.09 10.13 -5.03
N MET A 172 3.90 9.19 -5.98
CA MET A 172 4.23 9.35 -7.40
C MET A 172 3.02 9.80 -8.23
N VAL A 173 1.98 10.23 -7.56
CA VAL A 173 0.80 10.89 -8.15
C VAL A 173 0.46 12.12 -7.33
N ARG A 174 -0.09 13.15 -8.00
CA ARG A 174 -0.50 14.37 -7.31
C ARG A 174 -1.68 14.07 -6.37
N PRO A 175 -1.57 14.36 -5.06
CA PRO A 175 -2.72 14.31 -4.16
C PRO A 175 -3.76 15.36 -4.58
N VAL A 176 -5.04 14.96 -4.67
CA VAL A 176 -6.14 15.83 -5.11
C VAL A 176 -7.01 16.32 -3.97
N GLN A 177 -6.72 15.91 -2.74
CA GLN A 177 -7.55 16.17 -1.58
C GLN A 177 -7.28 17.58 -1.01
N GLN A 178 -8.35 18.32 -0.76
CA GLN A 178 -8.29 19.71 -0.25
C GLN A 178 -7.70 19.80 1.18
N SER A 179 -7.80 18.73 1.98
CA SER A 179 -7.23 18.66 3.34
C SER A 179 -5.71 18.51 3.36
N LEU A 180 -5.09 18.18 2.23
CA LEU A 180 -3.65 17.99 2.11
C LEU A 180 -2.95 19.23 1.56
N ILE A 181 -1.76 19.47 2.07
CA ILE A 181 -0.79 20.39 1.49
C ILE A 181 0.22 19.52 0.78
N ALA A 182 0.35 19.68 -0.53
CA ALA A 182 1.26 18.89 -1.36
C ALA A 182 2.30 19.79 -2.04
N ARG A 183 3.56 19.34 -2.02
CA ARG A 183 4.70 19.97 -2.70
C ARG A 183 5.28 18.97 -3.70
N LYS A 184 5.45 19.39 -4.95
CA LYS A 184 6.21 18.61 -5.95
C LYS A 184 7.70 18.73 -5.63
N LEU A 185 8.36 17.58 -5.44
CA LEU A 185 9.81 17.50 -5.17
C LEU A 185 10.64 17.40 -6.46
N GLY A 186 10.05 16.85 -7.50
CA GLY A 186 10.69 16.65 -8.78
C GLY A 186 9.99 15.59 -9.60
N GLU A 187 10.72 15.05 -10.56
CA GLU A 187 10.28 13.95 -11.42
C GLU A 187 11.26 12.79 -11.33
N ILE A 188 10.73 11.59 -11.25
CA ILE A 188 11.46 10.33 -11.22
C ILE A 188 11.50 9.83 -12.66
N GLU A 189 12.66 9.84 -13.26
CA GLU A 189 12.84 9.30 -14.61
C GLU A 189 12.63 7.79 -14.62
N ILE A 190 11.83 7.32 -15.59
CA ILE A 190 11.66 5.88 -15.86
C ILE A 190 12.54 5.52 -17.04
N VAL A 191 13.33 4.47 -16.88
CA VAL A 191 14.25 3.98 -17.91
C VAL A 191 13.97 2.52 -18.23
N ALA A 192 14.24 2.10 -19.45
CA ALA A 192 14.39 0.70 -19.78
C ALA A 192 15.71 0.21 -19.18
N ALA A 193 15.70 -0.93 -18.51
CA ALA A 193 16.87 -1.48 -17.84
C ALA A 193 16.91 -3.00 -17.96
N ALA A 194 18.13 -3.54 -17.98
CA ALA A 194 18.38 -4.97 -18.01
C ALA A 194 19.73 -5.31 -17.36
N HIS A 195 19.88 -6.53 -16.87
CA HIS A 195 21.14 -7.00 -16.33
C HIS A 195 22.12 -7.35 -17.47
N LYS A 196 23.40 -6.99 -17.32
CA LYS A 196 24.47 -7.25 -18.31
C LYS A 196 24.59 -8.72 -18.71
N ALA A 197 24.43 -9.65 -17.75
CA ALA A 197 24.48 -11.07 -18.03
C ALA A 197 23.34 -11.53 -18.97
N TYR A 198 22.15 -10.95 -18.86
CA TYR A 198 21.05 -11.20 -19.80
C TYR A 198 21.42 -10.67 -21.19
N LEU A 199 21.90 -9.43 -21.26
CA LEU A 199 22.24 -8.78 -22.52
C LEU A 199 23.36 -9.50 -23.28
N ALA A 200 24.30 -10.12 -22.57
CA ALA A 200 25.41 -10.85 -23.20
C ALA A 200 24.96 -12.07 -24.03
N GLY A 201 23.81 -12.67 -23.69
CA GLY A 201 23.23 -13.80 -24.41
C GLY A 201 22.00 -13.47 -25.25
N ALA A 202 21.61 -12.18 -25.31
CA ALA A 202 20.42 -11.71 -26.03
C ALA A 202 20.79 -11.04 -27.38
N PRO A 203 19.83 -10.87 -28.30
CA PRO A 203 20.03 -10.08 -29.51
C PRO A 203 20.49 -8.65 -29.16
N PRO A 204 21.09 -7.90 -30.14
CA PRO A 204 21.41 -6.50 -29.94
C PRO A 204 20.17 -5.66 -29.59
N LEU A 205 20.29 -4.75 -28.61
CA LEU A 205 19.25 -3.83 -28.19
C LEU A 205 19.73 -2.39 -28.43
N ARG A 206 19.50 -1.86 -29.62
CA ARG A 206 20.00 -0.55 -30.07
C ARG A 206 18.90 0.48 -30.24
N GLU A 207 17.72 0.05 -30.66
CA GLU A 207 16.58 0.90 -30.94
C GLU A 207 15.30 0.33 -30.29
N PRO A 208 14.26 1.14 -30.07
CA PRO A 208 13.03 0.69 -29.39
C PRO A 208 12.35 -0.51 -30.05
N GLY A 209 12.46 -0.67 -31.40
CA GLY A 209 11.90 -1.83 -32.11
C GLY A 209 12.53 -3.16 -31.73
N ASP A 210 13.79 -3.16 -31.29
CA ASP A 210 14.49 -4.37 -30.88
C ASP A 210 13.86 -5.02 -29.63
N LEU A 211 13.08 -4.26 -28.83
CA LEU A 211 12.36 -4.79 -27.66
C LEU A 211 11.48 -6.00 -27.99
N ALA A 212 10.95 -6.08 -29.22
CA ALA A 212 10.14 -7.22 -29.68
C ALA A 212 10.91 -8.55 -29.71
N ALA A 213 12.24 -8.51 -29.82
CA ALA A 213 13.12 -9.69 -29.79
C ALA A 213 13.60 -10.05 -28.38
N HIS A 214 13.21 -9.27 -27.37
CA HIS A 214 13.66 -9.45 -26.00
C HIS A 214 12.56 -9.99 -25.08
N ARG A 215 12.95 -10.68 -24.01
CA ARG A 215 12.05 -11.01 -22.91
C ARG A 215 11.71 -9.73 -22.17
N LEU A 216 10.44 -9.34 -22.20
CA LEU A 216 9.94 -8.20 -21.45
C LEU A 216 9.32 -8.66 -20.13
N ILE A 217 9.52 -7.86 -19.09
CA ILE A 217 8.88 -8.04 -17.79
C ILE A 217 7.77 -6.98 -17.68
N GLY A 218 6.56 -7.39 -17.32
CA GLY A 218 5.39 -6.52 -17.25
C GLY A 218 4.59 -6.66 -15.97
N PHE A 219 3.54 -5.88 -15.89
CA PHE A 219 2.52 -6.02 -14.84
C PHE A 219 1.42 -6.99 -15.30
N ASP A 220 0.71 -7.60 -14.33
CA ASP A 220 -0.34 -8.56 -14.65
C ASP A 220 -1.69 -7.88 -14.89
N ARG A 221 -2.12 -7.02 -13.97
CA ARG A 221 -3.40 -6.30 -14.03
C ARG A 221 -3.23 -4.83 -14.44
N ASP A 222 -2.09 -4.22 -14.07
CA ASP A 222 -1.78 -2.84 -14.42
C ASP A 222 -1.26 -2.76 -15.87
N ASP A 223 -1.94 -2.00 -16.71
CA ASP A 223 -1.60 -1.79 -18.13
C ASP A 223 -0.74 -0.53 -18.37
N SER A 224 -0.17 0.06 -17.32
CA SER A 224 0.61 1.31 -17.41
C SER A 224 1.81 1.21 -18.37
N ILE A 225 2.50 0.05 -18.42
CA ILE A 225 3.60 -0.20 -19.37
C ILE A 225 3.05 -0.22 -20.80
N ILE A 226 1.93 -0.91 -21.05
CA ILE A 226 1.29 -1.00 -22.36
C ILE A 226 0.87 0.39 -22.83
N ARG A 227 0.20 1.17 -21.97
CA ARG A 227 -0.19 2.55 -22.29
C ARG A 227 1.02 3.47 -22.48
N GLY A 228 2.09 3.25 -21.72
CA GLY A 228 3.35 3.97 -21.88
C GLY A 228 3.98 3.68 -23.23
N ALA A 229 4.09 2.41 -23.62
CA ALA A 229 4.61 1.95 -24.90
C ALA A 229 3.82 2.54 -26.09
N ALA A 230 2.49 2.53 -26.01
CA ALA A 230 1.64 3.10 -27.07
C ALA A 230 1.89 4.60 -27.29
N ARG A 231 2.16 5.38 -26.23
CA ARG A 231 2.53 6.80 -26.34
C ARG A 231 3.88 7.02 -27.04
N MET A 232 4.75 6.02 -27.03
CA MET A 232 6.04 6.03 -27.70
C MET A 232 5.98 5.40 -29.11
N GLY A 233 4.78 5.06 -29.60
CA GLY A 233 4.59 4.39 -30.89
C GLY A 233 4.92 2.89 -30.90
N LEU A 234 5.13 2.27 -29.72
CA LEU A 234 5.36 0.84 -29.58
C LEU A 234 4.04 0.13 -29.29
N VAL A 235 3.74 -0.92 -30.04
CA VAL A 235 2.55 -1.72 -29.82
C VAL A 235 2.94 -2.93 -28.97
N LEU A 236 2.59 -2.88 -27.69
CA LEU A 236 2.73 -4.00 -26.77
C LEU A 236 1.36 -4.51 -26.32
N SER A 237 1.27 -5.80 -26.14
CA SER A 237 0.13 -6.51 -25.59
C SER A 237 0.56 -7.29 -24.34
N ARG A 238 -0.41 -7.80 -23.59
CA ARG A 238 -0.14 -8.65 -22.43
C ARG A 238 0.67 -9.92 -22.79
N GLY A 239 0.52 -10.41 -24.02
CA GLY A 239 1.21 -11.61 -24.50
C GLY A 239 2.71 -11.41 -24.75
N ASP A 240 3.17 -10.17 -24.90
CA ASP A 240 4.57 -9.85 -25.15
C ASP A 240 5.45 -9.89 -23.89
N PHE A 241 4.83 -9.99 -22.70
CA PHE A 241 5.57 -10.10 -21.45
C PHE A 241 5.84 -11.56 -21.08
N ALA A 242 7.12 -11.93 -21.04
CA ALA A 242 7.56 -13.26 -20.62
C ALA A 242 7.26 -13.54 -19.12
N LEU A 243 7.32 -12.53 -18.30
CA LEU A 243 7.01 -12.57 -16.86
C LEU A 243 6.13 -11.39 -16.48
N ARG A 244 5.17 -11.62 -15.60
CA ARG A 244 4.24 -10.59 -15.12
C ARG A 244 4.06 -10.68 -13.62
N THR A 245 4.04 -9.52 -12.95
CA THR A 245 3.71 -9.39 -11.53
C THR A 245 3.28 -7.96 -11.22
N ASP A 246 2.24 -7.78 -10.41
CA ASP A 246 1.83 -6.47 -9.90
C ASP A 246 2.60 -6.06 -8.63
N ASP A 247 3.39 -6.97 -8.05
CA ASP A 247 4.34 -6.63 -7.00
C ASP A 247 5.54 -5.91 -7.59
N GLN A 248 5.62 -4.62 -7.34
CA GLN A 248 6.66 -3.76 -7.94
C GLN A 248 8.07 -4.04 -7.40
N VAL A 249 8.20 -4.60 -6.19
CA VAL A 249 9.49 -5.01 -5.62
C VAL A 249 9.96 -6.29 -6.30
N ALA A 250 9.07 -7.29 -6.44
CA ALA A 250 9.35 -8.50 -7.19
C ALA A 250 9.67 -8.19 -8.66
N TYR A 251 8.93 -7.25 -9.28
CA TYR A 251 9.22 -6.77 -10.63
C TYR A 251 10.66 -6.26 -10.77
N GLY A 252 11.07 -5.34 -9.89
CA GLY A 252 12.44 -4.81 -9.89
C GLY A 252 13.48 -5.90 -9.64
N ARG A 253 13.17 -6.87 -8.79
CA ARG A 253 14.07 -8.01 -8.52
C ARG A 253 14.24 -8.91 -9.74
N LEU A 254 13.19 -9.16 -10.51
CA LEU A 254 13.29 -9.91 -11.77
C LEU A 254 14.22 -9.21 -12.78
N VAL A 255 14.18 -7.90 -12.87
CA VAL A 255 15.12 -7.12 -13.70
C VAL A 255 16.55 -7.29 -13.18
N ALA A 256 16.74 -7.18 -11.86
CA ALA A 256 18.04 -7.30 -11.21
C ALA A 256 18.68 -8.68 -11.38
N GLU A 257 17.89 -9.74 -11.45
CA GLU A 257 18.34 -11.12 -11.69
C GLU A 257 18.50 -11.48 -13.18
N GLY A 258 18.27 -10.53 -14.08
CA GLY A 258 18.45 -10.76 -15.52
C GLY A 258 17.36 -11.59 -16.16
N ALA A 259 16.15 -11.56 -15.65
CA ALA A 259 15.01 -12.25 -16.26
C ALA A 259 14.60 -11.67 -17.62
N GLY A 260 14.93 -10.39 -17.88
CA GLY A 260 14.63 -9.70 -19.13
C GLY A 260 14.83 -8.19 -19.02
N VAL A 261 14.20 -7.46 -19.94
CA VAL A 261 14.14 -6.00 -19.94
C VAL A 261 12.90 -5.53 -19.18
N GLY A 262 13.06 -4.56 -18.28
CA GLY A 262 11.97 -3.92 -17.55
C GLY A 262 12.08 -2.40 -17.58
N PHE A 263 10.99 -1.73 -17.17
CA PHE A 263 10.92 -0.28 -17.07
C PHE A 263 10.89 0.12 -15.59
N VAL A 264 11.94 0.78 -15.13
CA VAL A 264 12.18 1.04 -13.72
C VAL A 264 12.56 2.50 -13.45
N ALA A 265 12.36 2.96 -12.22
CA ALA A 265 12.89 4.25 -11.81
C ALA A 265 14.43 4.25 -11.93
N ARG A 266 15.01 5.32 -12.50
CA ARG A 266 16.46 5.42 -12.70
C ARG A 266 17.24 5.21 -11.42
N TYR A 267 16.78 5.78 -10.30
CA TYR A 267 17.46 5.63 -9.01
C TYR A 267 17.54 4.18 -8.51
N ASN A 268 16.69 3.25 -9.00
CA ASN A 268 16.78 1.84 -8.63
C ASN A 268 18.03 1.17 -9.22
N VAL A 269 18.45 1.59 -10.43
CA VAL A 269 19.55 0.98 -11.17
C VAL A 269 20.85 0.99 -10.37
N ARG A 270 21.09 2.05 -9.60
CA ARG A 270 22.29 2.17 -8.75
C ARG A 270 22.36 1.13 -7.62
N HIS A 271 21.23 0.59 -7.20
CA HIS A 271 21.14 -0.41 -6.15
C HIS A 271 21.26 -1.85 -6.65
N TRP A 272 21.32 -2.05 -7.98
CA TRP A 272 21.33 -3.38 -8.58
C TRP A 272 22.63 -3.61 -9.37
N PRO A 273 23.64 -4.27 -8.74
CA PRO A 273 24.91 -4.56 -9.40
C PRO A 273 24.69 -5.31 -10.72
N GLY A 274 25.33 -4.86 -11.79
CA GLY A 274 25.22 -5.47 -13.11
C GLY A 274 24.03 -5.00 -13.95
N VAL A 275 23.06 -4.30 -13.39
CA VAL A 275 21.95 -3.69 -14.16
C VAL A 275 22.43 -2.38 -14.78
N VAL A 276 22.02 -2.18 -16.04
CA VAL A 276 22.28 -0.96 -16.80
C VAL A 276 21.01 -0.44 -17.43
N ALA A 277 20.92 0.89 -17.55
CA ALA A 277 19.91 1.49 -18.40
C ALA A 277 20.25 1.20 -19.88
N VAL A 278 19.25 0.81 -20.63
CA VAL A 278 19.35 0.51 -22.06
C VAL A 278 18.46 1.48 -22.85
N LEU A 279 18.69 1.60 -24.14
CA LEU A 279 17.91 2.48 -25.02
C LEU A 279 17.85 3.93 -24.50
N PRO A 280 18.97 4.62 -24.32
CA PRO A 280 19.01 5.96 -23.69
C PRO A 280 18.19 7.02 -24.45
N ALA A 281 17.95 6.80 -25.74
CA ALA A 281 17.11 7.67 -26.57
C ALA A 281 15.60 7.40 -26.39
N LEU A 282 15.21 6.32 -25.70
CA LEU A 282 13.82 5.99 -25.47
C LEU A 282 13.26 6.84 -24.32
N ALA A 283 12.44 7.82 -24.65
CA ALA A 283 11.77 8.68 -23.69
C ALA A 283 10.58 7.94 -23.03
N VAL A 284 10.85 7.04 -22.10
CA VAL A 284 9.81 6.26 -21.38
C VAL A 284 8.86 7.18 -20.61
N GLY A 285 9.39 8.30 -20.12
CA GLY A 285 8.64 9.28 -19.34
C GLY A 285 9.13 9.42 -17.91
N ALA A 286 8.39 10.18 -17.11
CA ALA A 286 8.72 10.42 -15.71
C ALA A 286 7.48 10.37 -14.84
N LEU A 287 7.67 10.01 -13.56
CA LEU A 287 6.64 10.04 -12.54
C LEU A 287 6.88 11.25 -11.62
N PRO A 288 5.86 12.07 -11.34
CA PRO A 288 6.02 13.17 -10.41
C PRO A 288 6.20 12.64 -8.99
N CYS A 289 7.17 13.16 -8.25
CA CYS A 289 7.34 12.89 -6.84
C CYS A 289 6.73 14.02 -6.01
N TRP A 290 5.79 13.68 -5.13
CA TRP A 290 5.08 14.62 -4.28
C TRP A 290 5.29 14.29 -2.81
N LEU A 291 5.49 15.33 -2.01
CA LEU A 291 5.47 15.27 -0.56
C LEU A 291 4.18 15.93 -0.08
N ALA A 292 3.39 15.20 0.71
CA ALA A 292 2.11 15.68 1.20
C ALA A 292 2.01 15.53 2.72
N VAL A 293 1.29 16.47 3.35
CA VAL A 293 1.02 16.50 4.79
C VAL A 293 -0.41 17.01 5.00
N HIS A 294 -1.08 16.51 6.03
CA HIS A 294 -2.38 17.03 6.40
C HIS A 294 -2.27 18.46 6.93
N ARG A 295 -3.16 19.35 6.49
CA ARG A 295 -3.12 20.80 6.84
C ARG A 295 -3.09 21.04 8.33
N GLU A 296 -3.87 20.28 9.11
CA GLU A 296 -4.00 20.47 10.56
C GLU A 296 -2.74 20.08 11.33
N ILE A 297 -1.96 19.10 10.85
CA ILE A 297 -0.77 18.61 11.56
C ILE A 297 0.54 19.22 11.05
N ARG A 298 0.48 20.02 9.99
CA ARG A 298 1.67 20.72 9.46
C ARG A 298 2.34 21.64 10.48
N SER A 299 1.58 22.17 11.43
CA SER A 299 2.09 23.02 12.51
C SER A 299 2.79 22.26 13.64
N ASN A 300 2.67 20.92 13.67
CA ASN A 300 3.39 20.10 14.64
C ASN A 300 4.91 20.19 14.36
N PRO A 301 5.75 20.62 15.33
CA PRO A 301 7.18 20.85 15.13
C PRO A 301 7.93 19.60 14.63
N LEU A 302 7.62 18.41 15.17
CA LEU A 302 8.24 17.15 14.75
C LEU A 302 7.90 16.80 13.30
N VAL A 303 6.62 16.88 12.94
CA VAL A 303 6.16 16.64 11.57
C VAL A 303 6.80 17.63 10.61
N ARG A 304 6.90 18.89 11.00
CA ARG A 304 7.56 19.93 10.20
C ARG A 304 9.04 19.65 9.99
N THR A 305 9.77 19.26 11.04
CA THR A 305 11.20 18.91 10.94
C THR A 305 11.40 17.77 9.94
N VAL A 306 10.63 16.67 10.07
CA VAL A 306 10.71 15.54 9.14
C VAL A 306 10.29 15.95 7.73
N TYR A 307 9.21 16.73 7.59
CA TYR A 307 8.75 17.20 6.28
C TYR A 307 9.80 18.04 5.56
N ASP A 308 10.41 19.02 6.25
CA ASP A 308 11.43 19.91 5.68
C ASP A 308 12.70 19.12 5.34
N PHE A 309 13.08 18.14 6.19
CA PHE A 309 14.18 17.22 5.91
C PHE A 309 13.92 16.39 4.64
N LEU A 310 12.76 15.70 4.57
CA LEU A 310 12.40 14.90 3.40
C LEU A 310 12.33 15.75 2.12
N ALA A 311 11.82 16.99 2.21
CA ALA A 311 11.75 17.89 1.07
C ALA A 311 13.15 18.28 0.54
N ARG A 312 14.15 18.40 1.43
CA ARG A 312 15.54 18.69 1.08
C ARG A 312 16.25 17.51 0.47
N GLU A 313 16.09 16.31 1.06
CA GLU A 313 16.90 15.14 0.74
C GLU A 313 16.34 14.28 -0.41
N ILE A 314 15.01 14.21 -0.59
CA ILE A 314 14.42 13.39 -1.65
C ILE A 314 14.67 14.02 -3.04
N ALA A 315 14.62 15.34 -3.16
CA ALA A 315 14.78 16.02 -4.45
C ALA A 315 16.12 15.69 -5.16
N PRO A 316 17.29 15.67 -4.51
CA PRO A 316 18.51 15.17 -5.12
C PRO A 316 18.52 13.65 -5.29
N ALA A 317 17.96 12.86 -4.36
CA ALA A 317 17.99 11.41 -4.39
C ALA A 317 17.24 10.79 -5.58
N ILE A 318 16.17 11.45 -6.07
CA ILE A 318 15.43 10.99 -7.26
C ILE A 318 16.12 11.31 -8.59
N ARG A 319 17.15 12.17 -8.60
CA ARG A 319 17.92 12.55 -9.80
C ARG A 319 19.24 11.79 -9.90
N ALA A 320 19.73 11.23 -8.80
CA ALA A 320 20.92 10.40 -8.74
C ALA A 320 20.65 9.01 -9.33
#